data_b4c14b8ff7a025726b6cc602800a7df0
#
_entry.id   b4c14b8ff7a025726b6cc602800a7df0
#
_cell.length_a   1.000
_cell.length_b   1.000
_cell.length_c   1.000
_cell.angle_alpha   90.00
_cell.angle_beta   90.00
_cell.angle_gamma   90.00
#
_symmetry.space_group_name_H-M   'P 1'
#
loop_
_entity.id
_entity.type
_entity.pdbx_description
1 polymer ?
#
loop_
_entity_poly.entity_id
_entity_poly.type
_entity_poly.pdbx_seq_one_letter_code
_entity_poly.pdbx_strand_id
1 'polypeptide(L)'
;MKKILTGLFITLMATLNYSQQVPLISKTEFSEEALKQLVVDTDNKETTMQSVLNKHKGKVTILKFWASWCKDCIVGMSDSRTLKQKNNNVDFIYLSLDKNYDSWKNGITKYELNTGDNYWFSIGWKNPFTEYIELNWIPRYMVIDQQGKIAFYYAITANDIEIQKTIDALQEK
;
A
#
# COMPACT_ATOMS: atom_id res chain seq x y z
N MET A 1 -38.87 -28.84 -49.00
CA MET A 1 -37.67 -28.03 -48.82
C MET A 1 -37.76 -27.34 -47.44
N LYS A 2 -37.11 -27.88 -46.43
CA LYS A 2 -37.08 -27.31 -45.05
C LYS A 2 -35.89 -26.39 -44.95
N LYS A 3 -36.10 -25.07 -44.74
CA LYS A 3 -35.06 -24.10 -44.43
C LYS A 3 -34.70 -24.19 -42.97
N ILE A 4 -33.48 -24.62 -42.70
CA ILE A 4 -32.89 -24.60 -41.37
C ILE A 4 -32.35 -23.22 -41.09
N LEU A 5 -32.97 -22.50 -40.18
CA LEU A 5 -32.47 -21.19 -39.69
C LEU A 5 -31.44 -21.47 -38.59
N THR A 6 -30.16 -21.31 -38.94
CA THR A 6 -29.07 -21.41 -37.94
C THR A 6 -28.99 -20.10 -37.20
N GLY A 7 -29.53 -20.04 -35.99
CA GLY A 7 -29.39 -18.89 -35.10
C GLY A 7 -27.97 -18.83 -34.54
N LEU A 8 -27.23 -17.77 -34.89
CA LEU A 8 -25.91 -17.45 -34.36
C LEU A 8 -26.09 -16.89 -32.96
N PHE A 9 -25.86 -17.71 -31.91
CA PHE A 9 -25.78 -17.24 -30.53
C PHE A 9 -24.43 -16.54 -30.33
N ILE A 10 -24.42 -15.20 -30.37
CA ILE A 10 -23.26 -14.40 -29.96
C ILE A 10 -23.31 -14.35 -28.43
N THR A 11 -22.54 -15.21 -27.77
CA THR A 11 -22.26 -15.10 -26.34
C THR A 11 -21.34 -13.91 -26.11
N LEU A 12 -21.93 -12.79 -25.67
CA LEU A 12 -21.20 -11.64 -25.18
C LEU A 12 -20.52 -12.03 -23.86
N MET A 13 -19.25 -12.47 -23.94
CA MET A 13 -18.41 -12.62 -22.75
C MET A 13 -18.11 -11.21 -22.22
N ALA A 14 -18.87 -10.80 -21.20
CA ALA A 14 -18.51 -9.67 -20.36
C ALA A 14 -17.20 -10.03 -19.65
N THR A 15 -16.07 -9.56 -20.19
CA THR A 15 -14.80 -9.56 -19.46
C THR A 15 -14.99 -8.61 -18.28
N LEU A 16 -15.15 -9.17 -17.08
CA LEU A 16 -15.05 -8.42 -15.86
C LEU A 16 -13.61 -7.88 -15.80
N ASN A 17 -13.45 -6.66 -16.27
CA ASN A 17 -12.24 -5.90 -16.02
C ASN A 17 -12.17 -5.72 -14.50
N TYR A 18 -11.35 -6.53 -13.82
CA TYR A 18 -10.86 -6.23 -12.48
C TYR A 18 -9.95 -5.00 -12.59
N SER A 19 -10.57 -3.87 -12.86
CA SER A 19 -9.94 -2.57 -12.81
C SER A 19 -9.69 -2.26 -11.33
N GLN A 20 -8.48 -1.82 -11.02
CA GLN A 20 -8.10 -1.25 -9.74
C GLN A 20 -9.10 -0.13 -9.41
N GLN A 21 -10.04 -0.40 -8.52
CA GLN A 21 -11.05 0.60 -8.17
C GLN A 21 -10.42 1.61 -7.22
N VAL A 22 -10.31 2.85 -7.68
CA VAL A 22 -9.97 3.98 -6.80
C VAL A 22 -11.09 4.13 -5.79
N PRO A 23 -10.80 4.21 -4.48
CA PRO A 23 -11.82 4.45 -3.47
C PRO A 23 -12.63 5.70 -3.76
N LEU A 24 -13.95 5.61 -3.61
CA LEU A 24 -14.87 6.73 -3.87
C LEU A 24 -14.71 7.87 -2.86
N ILE A 25 -14.25 7.55 -1.65
CA ILE A 25 -14.10 8.51 -0.55
C ILE A 25 -12.66 8.45 -0.06
N SER A 26 -11.95 9.57 -0.19
CA SER A 26 -10.64 9.75 0.44
C SER A 26 -10.79 10.01 1.93
N LYS A 27 -10.07 9.25 2.74
CA LYS A 27 -10.01 9.46 4.20
C LYS A 27 -8.83 10.36 4.54
N THR A 28 -9.02 11.23 5.52
CA THR A 28 -7.98 12.17 6.01
C THR A 28 -7.42 11.77 7.37
N GLU A 29 -8.06 10.83 8.07
CA GLU A 29 -7.66 10.34 9.39
C GLU A 29 -7.86 8.83 9.46
N PHE A 30 -7.18 8.16 10.39
CA PHE A 30 -7.40 6.76 10.69
C PHE A 30 -8.44 6.61 11.80
N SER A 31 -9.26 5.56 11.76
CA SER A 31 -10.14 5.21 12.87
C SER A 31 -9.36 4.62 14.05
N GLU A 32 -9.89 4.76 15.27
CA GLU A 32 -9.29 4.15 16.44
C GLU A 32 -9.13 2.63 16.31
N GLU A 33 -10.08 1.96 15.67
CA GLU A 33 -10.03 0.51 15.44
C GLU A 33 -8.90 0.14 14.49
N ALA A 34 -8.75 0.88 13.38
CA ALA A 34 -7.64 0.69 12.45
C ALA A 34 -6.28 0.89 13.16
N LEU A 35 -6.18 1.92 14.01
CA LEU A 35 -4.95 2.23 14.74
C LEU A 35 -4.57 1.17 15.79
N LYS A 36 -5.54 0.42 16.33
CA LYS A 36 -5.30 -0.71 17.25
C LYS A 36 -4.82 -1.98 16.55
N GLN A 37 -4.84 -2.03 15.20
CA GLN A 37 -4.36 -3.19 14.46
C GLN A 37 -2.92 -3.51 14.82
N LEU A 38 -2.67 -4.79 15.17
CA LEU A 38 -1.33 -5.29 15.46
C LEU A 38 -0.56 -5.56 14.15
N VAL A 39 0.72 -5.23 14.20
CA VAL A 39 1.73 -5.57 13.18
C VAL A 39 2.96 -6.11 13.89
N VAL A 40 3.76 -6.88 13.18
CA VAL A 40 5.01 -7.48 13.68
C VAL A 40 6.19 -6.73 13.07
N ASP A 41 7.16 -6.35 13.89
CA ASP A 41 8.41 -5.73 13.45
C ASP A 41 9.47 -6.77 13.04
N THR A 42 10.62 -6.28 12.58
CA THR A 42 11.73 -7.14 12.14
C THR A 42 12.39 -7.95 13.24
N ASP A 43 12.14 -7.63 14.50
CA ASP A 43 12.61 -8.36 15.69
C ASP A 43 11.56 -9.36 16.20
N ASN A 44 10.52 -9.61 15.42
CA ASN A 44 9.38 -10.48 15.76
C ASN A 44 8.59 -10.01 17.00
N LYS A 45 8.52 -8.70 17.19
CA LYS A 45 7.72 -8.08 18.26
C LYS A 45 6.44 -7.50 17.70
N GLU A 46 5.34 -7.72 18.39
CA GLU A 46 4.07 -7.10 18.08
C GLU A 46 4.03 -5.64 18.55
N THR A 47 3.44 -4.79 17.73
CA THR A 47 3.15 -3.39 18.04
C THR A 47 1.86 -2.98 17.33
N THR A 48 1.27 -1.86 17.73
CA THR A 48 0.07 -1.33 17.07
C THR A 48 0.43 -0.39 15.93
N MET A 49 -0.45 -0.26 14.92
CA MET A 49 -0.29 0.76 13.89
C MET A 49 -0.23 2.18 14.47
N GLN A 50 -0.94 2.45 15.57
CA GLN A 50 -0.82 3.70 16.33
C GLN A 50 0.62 3.95 16.79
N SER A 51 1.26 2.95 17.38
CA SER A 51 2.66 3.05 17.85
C SER A 51 3.63 3.23 16.69
N VAL A 52 3.39 2.53 15.58
CA VAL A 52 4.17 2.69 14.34
C VAL A 52 4.09 4.13 13.85
N LEU A 53 2.89 4.67 13.64
CA LEU A 53 2.71 6.04 13.15
C LEU A 53 3.24 7.09 14.14
N ASN A 54 3.12 6.86 15.45
CA ASN A 54 3.63 7.78 16.47
C ASN A 54 5.16 7.94 16.44
N LYS A 55 5.91 6.90 16.06
CA LYS A 55 7.39 6.99 15.89
C LYS A 55 7.78 7.99 14.79
N HIS A 56 6.90 8.23 13.83
CA HIS A 56 7.16 9.07 12.67
C HIS A 56 6.50 10.46 12.77
N LYS A 57 5.87 10.79 13.89
CA LYS A 57 5.32 12.14 14.12
C LYS A 57 6.42 13.21 14.00
N GLY A 58 6.07 14.32 13.37
CA GLY A 58 7.01 15.40 13.05
C GLY A 58 7.66 15.26 11.68
N LYS A 59 7.46 14.13 10.98
CA LYS A 59 7.97 13.92 9.62
C LYS A 59 6.86 13.52 8.66
N VAL A 60 7.00 13.92 7.41
CA VAL A 60 6.20 13.36 6.32
C VAL A 60 6.58 11.90 6.15
N THR A 61 5.61 11.02 6.03
CA THR A 61 5.84 9.58 5.97
C THR A 61 5.09 8.96 4.79
N ILE A 62 5.75 8.07 4.06
CA ILE A 62 5.11 7.25 3.02
C ILE A 62 4.84 5.87 3.57
N LEU A 63 3.57 5.45 3.54
CA LEU A 63 3.18 4.06 3.74
C LEU A 63 3.18 3.35 2.39
N LYS A 64 3.92 2.24 2.28
CA LYS A 64 3.91 1.35 1.11
C LYS A 64 3.42 -0.02 1.50
N PHE A 65 2.24 -0.41 1.00
CA PHE A 65 1.72 -1.77 1.13
C PHE A 65 2.26 -2.64 0.00
N TRP A 66 2.75 -3.82 0.36
CA TRP A 66 3.42 -4.71 -0.58
C TRP A 66 3.39 -6.17 -0.12
N ALA A 67 3.89 -7.08 -0.94
CA ALA A 67 4.23 -8.44 -0.52
C ALA A 67 5.35 -9.00 -1.42
N SER A 68 6.10 -9.98 -0.92
CA SER A 68 7.22 -10.60 -1.64
C SER A 68 6.80 -11.37 -2.89
N TRP A 69 5.55 -11.82 -2.94
CA TRP A 69 4.92 -12.52 -4.07
C TRP A 69 4.23 -11.58 -5.08
N CYS A 70 4.11 -10.30 -4.76
CA CYS A 70 3.41 -9.32 -5.59
C CYS A 70 4.29 -8.86 -6.76
N LYS A 71 4.00 -9.32 -7.97
CA LYS A 71 4.78 -9.00 -9.17
C LYS A 71 4.87 -7.49 -9.42
N ASP A 72 3.75 -6.76 -9.33
CA ASP A 72 3.70 -5.32 -9.57
C ASP A 72 4.48 -4.55 -8.51
N CYS A 73 4.46 -5.04 -7.25
CA CYS A 73 5.27 -4.47 -6.18
C CYS A 73 6.77 -4.58 -6.48
N ILE A 74 7.20 -5.75 -7.02
CA ILE A 74 8.60 -6.04 -7.35
C ILE A 74 9.06 -5.18 -8.52
N VAL A 75 8.26 -5.10 -9.59
CA VAL A 75 8.56 -4.25 -10.75
C VAL A 75 8.71 -2.78 -10.34
N GLY A 76 7.84 -2.28 -9.46
CA GLY A 76 7.86 -0.90 -8.97
C GLY A 76 8.91 -0.59 -7.89
N MET A 77 9.83 -1.53 -7.53
CA MET A 77 10.83 -1.28 -6.47
C MET A 77 11.87 -0.22 -6.87
N SER A 78 12.27 -0.17 -8.14
CA SER A 78 13.20 0.86 -8.65
C SER A 78 12.64 2.25 -8.47
N ASP A 79 11.37 2.45 -8.85
CA ASP A 79 10.68 3.73 -8.72
C ASP A 79 10.50 4.14 -7.25
N SER A 80 10.19 3.18 -6.40
CA SER A 80 10.09 3.38 -4.96
C SER A 80 11.42 3.81 -4.34
N ARG A 81 12.55 3.23 -4.78
CA ARG A 81 13.89 3.67 -4.35
C ARG A 81 14.20 5.08 -4.85
N THR A 82 13.87 5.40 -6.10
CA THR A 82 14.05 6.74 -6.67
C THR A 82 13.25 7.79 -5.89
N LEU A 83 11.97 7.50 -5.58
CA LEU A 83 11.14 8.37 -4.76
C LEU A 83 11.78 8.62 -3.38
N LYS A 84 12.30 7.58 -2.73
CA LYS A 84 12.97 7.68 -1.44
C LYS A 84 14.26 8.51 -1.52
N GLN A 85 15.10 8.27 -2.52
CA GLN A 85 16.35 8.99 -2.72
C GLN A 85 16.13 10.49 -2.98
N LYS A 86 15.06 10.83 -3.68
CA LYS A 86 14.67 12.21 -3.96
C LYS A 86 14.16 12.94 -2.70
N ASN A 87 13.65 12.21 -1.71
CA ASN A 87 12.99 12.72 -0.51
C ASN A 87 13.68 12.21 0.76
N ASN A 88 14.94 12.60 1.00
CA ASN A 88 15.76 12.08 2.10
C ASN A 88 15.25 12.42 3.52
N ASN A 89 14.39 13.41 3.66
CA ASN A 89 13.75 13.84 4.90
C ASN A 89 12.35 13.25 5.11
N VAL A 90 11.91 12.37 4.20
CA VAL A 90 10.64 11.63 4.29
C VAL A 90 10.90 10.21 4.79
N ASP A 91 10.16 9.80 5.80
CA ASP A 91 10.24 8.43 6.32
C ASP A 91 9.44 7.46 5.41
N PHE A 92 9.94 6.24 5.28
CA PHE A 92 9.26 5.17 4.54
C PHE A 92 8.94 4.01 5.48
N ILE A 93 7.67 3.62 5.50
CA ILE A 93 7.17 2.45 6.21
C ILE A 93 6.67 1.43 5.19
N TYR A 94 7.28 0.27 5.20
CA TYR A 94 6.88 -0.87 4.37
C TYR A 94 5.96 -1.79 5.16
N LEU A 95 4.72 -1.95 4.72
CA LEU A 95 3.67 -2.74 5.34
C LEU A 95 3.40 -3.99 4.50
N SER A 96 3.87 -5.13 4.98
CA SER A 96 3.78 -6.39 4.24
C SER A 96 2.46 -7.13 4.48
N LEU A 97 1.97 -7.74 3.40
CA LEU A 97 0.84 -8.66 3.36
C LEU A 97 1.28 -10.09 3.01
N ASP A 98 2.53 -10.43 3.29
CA ASP A 98 3.03 -11.78 3.09
C ASP A 98 2.28 -12.79 3.95
N LYS A 99 2.20 -14.03 3.48
CA LYS A 99 1.46 -15.10 4.17
C LYS A 99 2.15 -15.62 5.43
N ASN A 100 3.46 -15.43 5.53
CA ASN A 100 4.27 -15.85 6.67
C ASN A 100 5.49 -14.97 6.87
N TYR A 101 6.03 -15.02 8.07
CA TYR A 101 7.18 -14.22 8.52
C TYR A 101 8.42 -14.41 7.67
N ASP A 102 8.77 -15.66 7.33
CA ASP A 102 10.00 -15.96 6.59
C ASP A 102 9.97 -15.40 5.17
N SER A 103 8.83 -15.50 4.48
CA SER A 103 8.64 -14.90 3.16
C SER A 103 8.83 -13.39 3.18
N TRP A 104 8.27 -12.72 4.19
CA TRP A 104 8.45 -11.30 4.40
C TRP A 104 9.91 -10.93 4.68
N LYS A 105 10.58 -11.60 5.63
CA LYS A 105 11.98 -11.35 5.99
C LYS A 105 12.92 -11.56 4.81
N ASN A 106 12.72 -12.64 4.07
CA ASN A 106 13.47 -12.92 2.85
C ASN A 106 13.22 -11.84 1.78
N GLY A 107 11.97 -11.37 1.66
CA GLY A 107 11.59 -10.29 0.77
C GLY A 107 12.28 -8.96 1.11
N ILE A 108 12.37 -8.58 2.39
CA ILE A 108 13.10 -7.38 2.83
C ILE A 108 14.54 -7.42 2.33
N THR A 109 15.25 -8.52 2.56
CA THR A 109 16.64 -8.69 2.14
C THR A 109 16.77 -8.71 0.62
N LYS A 110 15.94 -9.50 -0.05
CA LYS A 110 15.98 -9.69 -1.51
C LYS A 110 15.74 -8.40 -2.29
N TYR A 111 14.84 -7.54 -1.79
CA TYR A 111 14.44 -6.31 -2.46
C TYR A 111 15.04 -5.05 -1.83
N GLU A 112 16.00 -5.21 -0.91
CA GLU A 112 16.78 -4.11 -0.29
C GLU A 112 15.89 -3.07 0.42
N LEU A 113 14.90 -3.55 1.20
CA LEU A 113 13.95 -2.69 1.91
C LEU A 113 14.40 -2.30 3.34
N ASN A 114 15.61 -2.72 3.75
CA ASN A 114 16.19 -2.43 5.06
C ASN A 114 16.56 -0.95 5.28
N THR A 115 16.33 -0.09 4.30
CA THR A 115 16.54 1.36 4.39
C THR A 115 15.35 2.12 5.00
N GLY A 116 14.26 1.45 5.32
CA GLY A 116 13.06 2.02 5.97
C GLY A 116 12.52 1.07 7.04
N ASP A 117 11.54 1.54 7.79
CA ASP A 117 10.86 0.71 8.78
C ASP A 117 9.97 -0.34 8.10
N ASN A 118 10.06 -1.57 8.58
CA ASN A 118 9.34 -2.70 8.01
C ASN A 118 8.44 -3.35 9.04
N TYR A 119 7.18 -3.57 8.68
CA TYR A 119 6.18 -4.24 9.51
C TYR A 119 5.36 -5.22 8.68
N TRP A 120 4.87 -6.26 9.32
CA TRP A 120 4.10 -7.33 8.71
C TRP A 120 2.73 -7.48 9.39
N PHE A 121 1.67 -7.52 8.59
CA PHE A 121 0.33 -7.90 9.03
C PHE A 121 0.25 -9.43 9.09
N SER A 122 0.45 -10.03 10.27
CA SER A 122 0.47 -11.48 10.47
C SER A 122 -0.85 -12.16 10.13
N ILE A 123 -1.97 -11.45 10.24
CA ILE A 123 -3.29 -11.92 9.85
C ILE A 123 -3.63 -11.63 8.37
N GLY A 124 -2.68 -11.07 7.62
CA GLY A 124 -2.76 -10.91 6.18
C GLY A 124 -3.66 -9.75 5.72
N TRP A 125 -4.28 -9.96 4.56
CA TRP A 125 -4.98 -8.93 3.80
C TRP A 125 -6.22 -8.36 4.47
N LYS A 126 -7.03 -9.19 5.14
CA LYS A 126 -8.29 -8.76 5.77
C LYS A 126 -8.06 -8.51 7.25
N ASN A 127 -7.81 -7.28 7.60
CA ASN A 127 -7.65 -6.83 8.97
C ASN A 127 -8.25 -5.41 9.12
N PRO A 128 -8.57 -4.94 10.33
CA PRO A 128 -9.21 -3.65 10.57
C PRO A 128 -8.51 -2.47 9.88
N PHE A 129 -7.19 -2.46 9.80
CA PHE A 129 -6.46 -1.37 9.15
C PHE A 129 -6.64 -1.40 7.62
N THR A 130 -6.43 -2.55 7.00
CA THR A 130 -6.54 -2.70 5.53
C THR A 130 -7.98 -2.56 5.04
N GLU A 131 -8.96 -3.01 5.82
CA GLU A 131 -10.37 -2.82 5.53
C GLU A 131 -10.76 -1.35 5.65
N TYR A 132 -10.30 -0.65 6.70
CA TYR A 132 -10.56 0.77 6.88
C TYR A 132 -10.06 1.61 5.70
N ILE A 133 -8.85 1.35 5.22
CA ILE A 133 -8.29 2.08 4.07
C ILE A 133 -8.76 1.53 2.72
N GLU A 134 -9.72 0.61 2.70
CA GLU A 134 -10.24 -0.03 1.48
C GLU A 134 -9.12 -0.57 0.59
N LEU A 135 -8.15 -1.30 1.22
CA LEU A 135 -7.02 -1.86 0.50
C LEU A 135 -7.50 -3.00 -0.42
N ASN A 136 -7.60 -2.72 -1.69
CA ASN A 136 -8.10 -3.65 -2.71
C ASN A 136 -7.01 -4.07 -3.72
N TRP A 137 -5.85 -3.41 -3.69
CA TRP A 137 -4.72 -3.68 -4.58
C TRP A 137 -3.39 -3.36 -3.91
N ILE A 138 -2.31 -4.07 -4.31
CA ILE A 138 -0.92 -3.73 -4.00
C ILE A 138 -0.08 -3.73 -5.28
N PRO A 139 0.95 -2.84 -5.41
CA PRO A 139 1.34 -1.90 -4.36
C PRO A 139 0.29 -0.80 -4.14
N ARG A 140 0.21 -0.31 -2.91
CA ARG A 140 -0.54 0.89 -2.54
C ARG A 140 0.41 1.83 -1.82
N TYR A 141 0.32 3.12 -2.13
CA TYR A 141 1.05 4.20 -1.46
C TYR A 141 0.06 5.17 -0.82
N MET A 142 0.45 5.69 0.35
CA MET A 142 -0.25 6.77 1.03
C MET A 142 0.81 7.75 1.57
N VAL A 143 0.49 9.06 1.62
CA VAL A 143 1.33 10.06 2.27
C VAL A 143 0.67 10.48 3.57
N ILE A 144 1.41 10.43 4.65
CA ILE A 144 1.01 10.83 6.00
C ILE A 144 1.74 12.11 6.37
N ASP A 145 1.04 13.08 6.91
CA ASP A 145 1.61 14.34 7.36
C ASP A 145 2.34 14.23 8.71
N GLN A 146 2.97 15.31 9.14
CA GLN A 146 3.72 15.40 10.39
C GLN A 146 2.85 15.19 11.64
N GLN A 147 1.51 15.35 11.53
CA GLN A 147 0.55 15.12 12.60
C GLN A 147 0.05 13.68 12.64
N GLY A 148 0.37 12.86 11.64
CA GLY A 148 -0.10 11.49 11.48
C GLY A 148 -1.43 11.36 10.74
N LYS A 149 -1.87 12.43 10.05
CA LYS A 149 -3.07 12.43 9.23
C LYS A 149 -2.76 12.00 7.79
N ILE A 150 -3.76 11.51 7.08
CA ILE A 150 -3.64 11.08 5.69
C ILE A 150 -3.70 12.33 4.81
N ALA A 151 -2.56 12.73 4.25
CA ALA A 151 -2.44 13.84 3.32
C ALA A 151 -2.72 13.42 1.87
N PHE A 152 -2.34 12.19 1.50
CA PHE A 152 -2.67 11.59 0.21
C PHE A 152 -3.07 10.14 0.39
N TYR A 153 -4.26 9.79 -0.11
CA TYR A 153 -4.91 8.53 0.26
C TYR A 153 -4.58 7.36 -0.65
N TYR A 154 -4.36 7.59 -1.97
CA TYR A 154 -4.36 6.51 -2.93
C TYR A 154 -3.40 6.74 -4.09
N ALA A 155 -2.37 5.90 -4.19
CA ALA A 155 -1.60 5.67 -5.41
C ALA A 155 -1.19 4.21 -5.51
N ILE A 156 -1.01 3.70 -6.72
CA ILE A 156 -0.58 2.32 -7.01
C ILE A 156 0.80 2.25 -7.62
N THR A 157 1.45 3.38 -7.80
CA THR A 157 2.83 3.49 -8.28
C THR A 157 3.55 4.61 -7.55
N ALA A 158 4.86 4.44 -7.35
CA ALA A 158 5.71 5.46 -6.73
C ALA A 158 5.91 6.69 -7.64
N ASN A 159 5.65 6.54 -8.95
CA ASN A 159 5.76 7.61 -9.94
C ASN A 159 4.49 8.46 -10.07
N ASP A 160 3.48 8.23 -9.21
CA ASP A 160 2.29 9.08 -9.17
C ASP A 160 2.72 10.51 -8.78
N ILE A 161 2.44 11.47 -9.67
CA ILE A 161 2.85 12.87 -9.50
C ILE A 161 2.27 13.52 -8.24
N GLU A 162 1.08 13.06 -7.80
CA GLU A 162 0.42 13.60 -6.62
C GLU A 162 1.14 13.21 -5.32
N ILE A 163 1.91 12.12 -5.29
CA ILE A 163 2.78 11.79 -4.15
C ILE A 163 3.80 12.90 -3.95
N GLN A 164 4.55 13.26 -5.01
CA GLN A 164 5.60 14.29 -4.91
C GLN A 164 5.00 15.66 -4.61
N LYS A 165 3.94 16.07 -5.29
CA LYS A 165 3.25 17.34 -5.01
C LYS A 165 2.79 17.45 -3.57
N THR A 166 2.26 16.35 -3.00
CA THR A 166 1.83 16.33 -1.60
C THR A 166 3.01 16.48 -0.65
N ILE A 167 4.12 15.77 -0.92
CA ILE A 167 5.34 15.90 -0.12
C ILE A 167 5.84 17.34 -0.14
N ASP A 168 5.99 17.93 -1.33
CA ASP A 168 6.48 19.31 -1.51
C ASP A 168 5.61 20.31 -0.72
N ALA A 169 4.28 20.22 -0.86
CA ALA A 169 3.33 21.08 -0.16
C ALA A 169 3.37 20.94 1.39
N LEU A 170 3.75 19.77 1.91
CA LEU A 170 3.89 19.52 3.35
C LEU A 170 5.23 20.01 3.91
N GLN A 171 6.24 20.18 3.07
CA GLN A 171 7.59 20.64 3.45
C GLN A 171 7.77 22.16 3.34
N GLU A 172 6.92 22.82 2.58
CA GLU A 172 6.91 24.30 2.44
C GLU A 172 6.24 25.03 3.62
N LYS A 173 5.63 24.30 4.56
CA LYS A 173 4.97 24.82 5.77
C LYS A 173 5.88 24.78 6.98
#